data_5ce53252de19cc1d6b3206409de1f5c6
#
_entry.id   5ce53252de19cc1d6b3206409de1f5c6
#
_cell.length_a   1.000
_cell.length_b   1.000
_cell.length_c   1.000
_cell.angle_alpha   90.00
_cell.angle_beta   90.00
_cell.angle_gamma   90.00
#
_symmetry.space_group_name_H-M   'P 1'
#
loop_
_entity.id
_entity.type
_entity.pdbx_description
1 polymer ?
#
loop_
_entity_poly.entity_id
_entity_poly.type
_entity_poly.pdbx_seq_one_letter_code
_entity_poly.pdbx_strand_id
1 'polypeptide(L)'
;MKKFFKSLMVGLALCSFMANAQSNVYFTKEISPESLVKIYEALGVNPTGKVAVKISTGESEKSHHLSPDLIRQLVQNVDGTLVECNTAYGGNRGDSETHRKTIAQRGYDKIAPVDILDEEGEIMLPVNDTTWIHYDIVGSHLPNYDFMINLAHFKGHQMGGFGGVLKNASIGVASSGGKLYIHSAGETTEKWTKTDQDAFLESMAAAAQAVHNYFKQEGKDIVYINVMNNMSVDCDCNGNPASPELLDMGILASTDPVALDKACLDLVFSHQGGDGDNPEPLIERINTRHGMHTVEYAEKLGLGTQNYNLISID
;
A
#
# COMPACT_ATOMS: atom_id res chain seq x y z
N MET A 1 67.99 0.08 30.97
CA MET A 1 67.14 -1.06 30.69
C MET A 1 65.71 -0.58 30.47
N LYS A 2 65.30 -0.40 29.21
CA LYS A 2 63.96 0.04 28.86
C LYS A 2 63.13 -1.22 28.45
N LYS A 3 62.09 -1.54 29.23
CA LYS A 3 61.15 -2.61 28.91
C LYS A 3 60.09 -2.09 27.94
N PHE A 4 60.04 -2.68 26.75
CA PHE A 4 58.97 -2.47 25.77
C PHE A 4 57.78 -3.35 26.18
N PHE A 5 56.64 -2.73 26.47
CA PHE A 5 55.35 -3.42 26.56
C PHE A 5 54.75 -3.45 25.15
N LYS A 6 54.63 -4.65 24.57
CA LYS A 6 53.81 -4.88 23.36
C LYS A 6 52.36 -5.07 23.81
N SER A 7 51.52 -4.12 23.51
CA SER A 7 50.06 -4.24 23.65
C SER A 7 49.53 -5.03 22.47
N LEU A 8 48.97 -6.21 22.74
CA LEU A 8 48.30 -7.07 21.77
C LEU A 8 46.83 -6.64 21.71
N MET A 9 46.46 -5.87 20.67
CA MET A 9 45.05 -5.61 20.38
C MET A 9 44.41 -6.85 19.76
N VAL A 10 43.59 -7.54 20.53
CA VAL A 10 42.68 -8.57 20.02
C VAL A 10 41.47 -7.87 19.46
N GLY A 11 41.42 -7.75 18.13
CA GLY A 11 40.24 -7.31 17.44
C GLY A 11 39.15 -8.39 17.54
N LEU A 12 38.14 -8.16 18.39
CA LEU A 12 36.88 -8.91 18.31
C LEU A 12 36.13 -8.47 17.03
N ALA A 13 36.20 -9.31 16.02
CA ALA A 13 35.26 -9.21 14.91
C ALA A 13 33.86 -9.62 15.44
N LEU A 14 33.01 -8.64 15.74
CA LEU A 14 31.60 -8.87 15.90
C LEU A 14 31.03 -9.23 14.53
N CYS A 15 30.96 -10.52 14.22
CA CYS A 15 30.06 -11.03 13.21
C CYS A 15 28.62 -10.78 13.74
N SER A 16 28.01 -9.68 13.33
CA SER A 16 26.58 -9.47 13.48
C SER A 16 25.89 -10.56 12.66
N PHE A 17 25.47 -11.63 13.31
CA PHE A 17 24.39 -12.47 12.78
C PHE A 17 23.17 -11.53 12.71
N MET A 18 22.90 -10.96 11.54
CA MET A 18 21.55 -10.51 11.23
C MET A 18 20.71 -11.78 11.21
N ALA A 19 20.09 -12.10 12.33
CA ALA A 19 18.97 -13.02 12.31
C ALA A 19 18.00 -12.44 11.26
N ASN A 20 17.63 -13.23 10.25
CA ASN A 20 16.57 -12.86 9.32
C ASN A 20 15.30 -12.66 10.17
N ALA A 21 15.03 -11.41 10.55
CA ALA A 21 13.84 -11.08 11.29
C ALA A 21 12.65 -11.43 10.38
N GLN A 22 11.80 -12.31 10.86
CA GLN A 22 10.55 -12.65 10.18
C GLN A 22 9.45 -11.69 10.66
N SER A 23 8.71 -11.12 9.71
CA SER A 23 7.54 -10.30 10.02
C SER A 23 6.29 -11.17 10.15
N ASN A 24 5.41 -10.86 11.08
CA ASN A 24 4.14 -11.55 11.19
C ASN A 24 3.14 -10.98 10.18
N VAL A 25 2.49 -11.85 9.43
CA VAL A 25 1.34 -11.56 8.57
C VAL A 25 0.17 -12.36 9.10
N TYR A 26 -0.83 -11.67 9.60
CA TYR A 26 -2.08 -12.28 10.04
C TYR A 26 -2.98 -12.53 8.84
N PHE A 27 -3.76 -13.61 8.88
CA PHE A 27 -4.60 -14.05 7.77
C PHE A 27 -5.92 -14.63 8.28
N THR A 28 -7.02 -14.30 7.60
CA THR A 28 -8.32 -14.96 7.72
C THR A 28 -8.92 -15.17 6.33
N LYS A 29 -9.55 -16.33 6.12
CA LYS A 29 -10.29 -16.63 4.88
C LYS A 29 -11.62 -15.90 4.81
N GLU A 30 -12.21 -15.60 5.96
CA GLU A 30 -13.50 -14.93 6.01
C GLU A 30 -13.37 -13.45 5.65
N ILE A 31 -14.20 -13.01 4.70
CA ILE A 31 -14.29 -11.59 4.30
C ILE A 31 -15.64 -11.06 4.78
N SER A 32 -15.62 -10.49 5.98
CA SER A 32 -16.77 -9.88 6.62
C SER A 32 -16.35 -8.62 7.37
N PRO A 33 -17.27 -7.72 7.75
CA PRO A 33 -16.97 -6.58 8.60
C PRO A 33 -16.33 -7.00 9.93
N GLU A 34 -16.80 -8.09 10.52
CA GLU A 34 -16.30 -8.65 11.77
C GLU A 34 -14.88 -9.18 11.62
N SER A 35 -14.59 -9.90 10.53
CA SER A 35 -13.25 -10.44 10.26
C SER A 35 -12.23 -9.32 9.96
N LEU A 36 -12.67 -8.24 9.30
CA LEU A 36 -11.83 -7.07 9.07
C LEU A 36 -11.44 -6.38 10.38
N VAL A 37 -12.35 -6.31 11.36
CA VAL A 37 -12.04 -5.81 12.71
C VAL A 37 -11.10 -6.75 13.43
N LYS A 38 -11.39 -8.06 13.47
CA LYS A 38 -10.56 -9.06 14.14
C LYS A 38 -9.12 -9.07 13.64
N ILE A 39 -8.91 -8.96 12.32
CA ILE A 39 -7.55 -9.00 11.77
C ILE A 39 -6.80 -7.71 12.08
N TYR A 40 -7.48 -6.56 12.13
CA TYR A 40 -6.89 -5.33 12.61
C TYR A 40 -6.47 -5.45 14.10
N GLU A 41 -7.34 -5.99 14.96
CA GLU A 41 -7.04 -6.21 16.37
C GLU A 41 -5.88 -7.19 16.59
N ALA A 42 -5.72 -8.19 15.71
CA ALA A 42 -4.60 -9.14 15.75
C ALA A 42 -3.23 -8.48 15.57
N LEU A 43 -3.16 -7.29 14.96
CA LEU A 43 -1.92 -6.50 14.88
C LEU A 43 -1.42 -6.03 16.26
N GLY A 44 -2.31 -5.94 17.26
CA GLY A 44 -1.96 -5.48 18.60
C GLY A 44 -1.51 -4.02 18.67
N VAL A 45 -1.84 -3.21 17.67
CA VAL A 45 -1.49 -1.79 17.59
C VAL A 45 -2.73 -0.95 17.84
N ASN A 46 -2.67 -0.06 18.81
CA ASN A 46 -3.75 0.87 19.11
C ASN A 46 -3.54 2.19 18.36
N PRO A 47 -4.57 2.73 17.71
CA PRO A 47 -4.45 4.01 17.04
C PRO A 47 -4.28 5.14 18.07
N THR A 48 -3.52 6.15 17.69
CA THR A 48 -3.30 7.36 18.48
C THR A 48 -3.71 8.60 17.70
N GLY A 49 -4.23 9.62 18.36
CA GLY A 49 -4.61 10.88 17.74
C GLY A 49 -5.66 10.73 16.63
N LYS A 50 -5.51 11.46 15.54
CA LYS A 50 -6.40 11.39 14.39
C LYS A 50 -6.04 10.23 13.48
N VAL A 51 -7.03 9.40 13.15
CA VAL A 51 -6.87 8.19 12.34
C VAL A 51 -7.28 8.43 10.90
N ALA A 52 -6.35 8.22 9.96
CA ALA A 52 -6.62 8.11 8.54
C ALA A 52 -6.85 6.65 8.16
N VAL A 53 -7.94 6.34 7.47
CA VAL A 53 -8.14 5.04 6.82
C VAL A 53 -8.01 5.25 5.31
N LYS A 54 -6.84 4.88 4.75
CA LYS A 54 -6.52 5.08 3.35
C LYS A 54 -7.14 3.99 2.49
N ILE A 55 -8.05 4.39 1.62
CA ILE A 55 -8.79 3.51 0.72
C ILE A 55 -8.66 3.95 -0.74
N SER A 56 -9.28 3.20 -1.65
CA SER A 56 -9.61 3.62 -3.01
C SER A 56 -11.13 3.57 -3.19
N THR A 57 -11.74 4.71 -3.54
CA THR A 57 -13.19 4.82 -3.77
C THR A 57 -13.63 4.27 -5.12
N GLY A 58 -12.69 3.91 -5.99
CA GLY A 58 -12.92 3.36 -7.33
C GLY A 58 -13.37 4.42 -8.35
N GLU A 59 -13.20 4.16 -9.64
CA GLU A 59 -13.47 5.12 -10.71
C GLU A 59 -14.94 5.14 -11.15
N SER A 60 -15.62 4.00 -11.12
CA SER A 60 -17.02 3.87 -11.49
C SER A 60 -17.75 2.89 -10.59
N GLU A 61 -19.07 2.78 -10.76
CA GLU A 61 -19.88 1.76 -10.08
C GLU A 61 -19.49 0.32 -10.47
N LYS A 62 -18.83 0.15 -11.62
CA LYS A 62 -18.31 -1.14 -12.08
C LYS A 62 -16.96 -1.49 -11.52
N SER A 63 -16.25 -0.51 -10.94
CA SER A 63 -14.96 -0.77 -10.27
C SER A 63 -15.17 -1.66 -9.05
N HIS A 64 -14.28 -2.63 -8.85
CA HIS A 64 -14.40 -3.63 -7.80
C HIS A 64 -13.86 -3.15 -6.44
N HIS A 65 -14.02 -1.86 -6.14
CA HIS A 65 -13.54 -1.25 -4.90
C HIS A 65 -14.17 -1.86 -3.64
N LEU A 66 -13.51 -1.74 -2.50
CA LEU A 66 -14.03 -2.22 -1.22
C LEU A 66 -15.37 -1.51 -0.90
N SER A 67 -16.40 -2.29 -0.61
CA SER A 67 -17.71 -1.71 -0.31
C SER A 67 -17.70 -0.96 1.03
N PRO A 68 -18.45 0.17 1.13
CA PRO A 68 -18.61 0.85 2.42
C PRO A 68 -19.12 -0.07 3.53
N ASP A 69 -20.01 -1.02 3.21
CA ASP A 69 -20.56 -1.93 4.21
C ASP A 69 -19.48 -2.84 4.82
N LEU A 70 -18.52 -3.32 4.02
CA LEU A 70 -17.41 -4.12 4.51
C LEU A 70 -16.52 -3.36 5.50
N ILE A 71 -16.21 -2.11 5.19
CA ILE A 71 -15.21 -1.35 5.95
C ILE A 71 -15.80 -0.52 7.10
N ARG A 72 -17.13 -0.32 7.13
CA ARG A 72 -17.83 0.54 8.07
C ARG A 72 -17.45 0.28 9.52
N GLN A 73 -17.51 -0.98 9.94
CA GLN A 73 -17.31 -1.34 11.34
C GLN A 73 -15.88 -1.00 11.80
N LEU A 74 -14.87 -1.33 10.99
CA LEU A 74 -13.48 -0.98 11.29
C LEU A 74 -13.32 0.53 11.41
N VAL A 75 -13.78 1.28 10.40
CA VAL A 75 -13.61 2.75 10.36
C VAL A 75 -14.28 3.42 11.56
N GLN A 76 -15.48 2.98 11.94
CA GLN A 76 -16.20 3.53 13.10
C GLN A 76 -15.56 3.13 14.44
N ASN A 77 -15.04 1.91 14.57
CA ASN A 77 -14.38 1.46 15.79
C ASN A 77 -13.10 2.25 16.10
N VAL A 78 -12.42 2.75 15.08
CA VAL A 78 -11.19 3.54 15.26
C VAL A 78 -11.44 5.06 15.19
N ASP A 79 -12.70 5.51 15.12
CA ASP A 79 -13.08 6.92 14.89
C ASP A 79 -12.31 7.52 13.69
N GLY A 80 -12.24 6.74 12.61
CA GLY A 80 -11.40 7.02 11.46
C GLY A 80 -12.03 7.98 10.46
N THR A 81 -11.20 8.77 9.78
CA THR A 81 -11.55 9.52 8.57
C THR A 81 -11.06 8.71 7.36
N LEU A 82 -11.94 8.48 6.39
CA LEU A 82 -11.55 7.92 5.11
C LEU A 82 -10.71 8.92 4.33
N VAL A 83 -9.55 8.52 3.84
CA VAL A 83 -8.67 9.44 3.10
C VAL A 83 -8.31 8.90 1.72
N GLU A 84 -8.26 9.79 0.74
CA GLU A 84 -7.83 9.54 -0.63
C GLU A 84 -7.22 10.80 -1.24
N CYS A 85 -6.61 10.68 -2.44
CA CYS A 85 -6.16 11.82 -3.24
C CYS A 85 -6.82 11.78 -4.62
N ASN A 86 -6.92 12.94 -5.27
CA ASN A 86 -7.37 13.04 -6.65
C ASN A 86 -6.47 12.23 -7.58
N THR A 87 -7.02 11.80 -8.72
CA THR A 87 -6.26 11.07 -9.73
C THR A 87 -5.59 12.02 -10.71
N ALA A 88 -4.54 11.54 -11.39
CA ALA A 88 -3.79 12.31 -12.37
C ALA A 88 -4.29 12.13 -13.82
N TYR A 89 -5.37 11.37 -14.00
CA TYR A 89 -6.05 11.19 -15.29
C TYR A 89 -7.45 11.80 -15.22
N GLY A 90 -8.02 12.17 -16.35
CA GLY A 90 -9.41 12.58 -16.43
C GLY A 90 -10.35 11.44 -16.00
N GLY A 91 -11.44 11.76 -15.33
CA GLY A 91 -12.40 10.78 -14.83
C GLY A 91 -13.18 11.33 -13.64
N ASN A 92 -13.83 10.44 -12.92
CA ASN A 92 -14.73 10.83 -11.82
C ASN A 92 -13.99 11.26 -10.54
N ARG A 93 -12.67 11.15 -10.51
CA ARG A 93 -11.81 11.53 -9.38
C ARG A 93 -10.66 12.45 -9.80
N GLY A 94 -10.75 13.08 -10.98
CA GLY A 94 -9.70 13.93 -11.51
C GLY A 94 -9.62 15.31 -10.84
N ASP A 95 -10.66 15.72 -10.14
CA ASP A 95 -10.73 16.93 -9.31
C ASP A 95 -11.61 16.69 -8.08
N SER A 96 -11.46 17.53 -7.06
CA SER A 96 -12.12 17.34 -5.77
C SER A 96 -13.64 17.43 -5.85
N GLU A 97 -14.20 18.24 -6.75
CA GLU A 97 -15.65 18.37 -6.90
C GLU A 97 -16.26 17.06 -7.42
N THR A 98 -15.73 16.54 -8.52
CA THR A 98 -16.20 15.27 -9.11
C THR A 98 -15.88 14.07 -8.21
N HIS A 99 -14.74 14.09 -7.52
CA HIS A 99 -14.36 13.06 -6.55
C HIS A 99 -15.33 13.00 -5.36
N ARG A 100 -15.73 14.15 -4.80
CA ARG A 100 -16.74 14.20 -3.73
C ARG A 100 -18.10 13.68 -4.18
N LYS A 101 -18.50 13.94 -5.42
CA LYS A 101 -19.73 13.35 -6.00
C LYS A 101 -19.62 11.83 -6.09
N THR A 102 -18.48 11.32 -6.51
CA THR A 102 -18.18 9.89 -6.58
C THR A 102 -18.24 9.23 -5.19
N ILE A 103 -17.65 9.85 -4.17
CA ILE A 103 -17.68 9.43 -2.77
C ILE A 103 -19.14 9.32 -2.28
N ALA A 104 -19.94 10.36 -2.51
CA ALA A 104 -21.34 10.42 -2.10
C ALA A 104 -22.23 9.39 -2.83
N GLN A 105 -22.03 9.20 -4.13
CA GLN A 105 -22.77 8.21 -4.93
C GLN A 105 -22.53 6.78 -4.41
N ARG A 106 -21.32 6.48 -3.93
CA ARG A 106 -20.97 5.16 -3.38
C ARG A 106 -21.25 5.01 -1.90
N GLY A 107 -21.63 6.10 -1.21
CA GLY A 107 -22.04 6.08 0.18
C GLY A 107 -20.91 6.02 1.19
N TYR A 108 -19.67 6.35 0.80
CA TYR A 108 -18.56 6.42 1.74
C TYR A 108 -18.74 7.52 2.78
N ASP A 109 -19.29 8.67 2.39
CA ASP A 109 -19.64 9.79 3.26
C ASP A 109 -20.74 9.48 4.29
N LYS A 110 -21.47 8.37 4.12
CA LYS A 110 -22.49 7.89 5.06
C LYS A 110 -21.92 7.04 6.19
N ILE A 111 -20.69 6.57 6.06
CA ILE A 111 -20.08 5.68 7.06
C ILE A 111 -19.06 6.40 7.94
N ALA A 112 -18.39 7.43 7.41
CA ALA A 112 -17.38 8.22 8.12
C ALA A 112 -17.15 9.57 7.39
N PRO A 113 -16.48 10.55 8.03
CA PRO A 113 -15.92 11.69 7.32
C PRO A 113 -14.96 11.23 6.21
N VAL A 114 -14.92 11.99 5.09
CA VAL A 114 -14.02 11.72 3.98
C VAL A 114 -13.18 12.96 3.68
N ASP A 115 -11.87 12.79 3.63
CA ASP A 115 -10.90 13.84 3.32
C ASP A 115 -10.13 13.52 2.02
N ILE A 116 -10.14 14.46 1.09
CA ILE A 116 -9.32 14.41 -0.12
C ILE A 116 -8.03 15.14 0.20
N LEU A 117 -6.97 14.37 0.49
CA LEU A 117 -5.73 14.89 1.08
C LEU A 117 -5.04 15.99 0.28
N ASP A 118 -5.23 16.01 -1.04
CA ASP A 118 -4.64 17.00 -1.97
C ASP A 118 -5.64 18.09 -2.43
N GLU A 119 -6.79 18.22 -1.75
CA GLU A 119 -7.81 19.22 -2.12
C GLU A 119 -7.32 20.66 -1.95
N GLU A 120 -6.50 20.93 -0.92
CA GLU A 120 -5.97 22.26 -0.61
C GLU A 120 -4.49 22.42 -0.99
N GLY A 121 -3.93 21.47 -1.75
CA GLY A 121 -2.57 21.51 -2.23
C GLY A 121 -1.73 20.29 -1.86
N GLU A 122 -0.42 20.44 -1.91
CA GLU A 122 0.54 19.35 -1.75
C GLU A 122 1.74 19.75 -0.91
N ILE A 123 2.39 18.75 -0.32
CA ILE A 123 3.66 18.87 0.40
C ILE A 123 4.65 17.84 -0.12
N MET A 124 5.93 18.06 0.16
CA MET A 124 7.00 17.15 -0.20
C MET A 124 7.50 16.40 1.04
N LEU A 125 7.54 15.08 0.95
CA LEU A 125 8.19 14.23 1.93
C LEU A 125 9.62 13.88 1.47
N PRO A 126 10.59 13.80 2.37
CA PRO A 126 11.93 13.35 2.02
C PRO A 126 11.91 11.86 1.65
N VAL A 127 12.66 11.50 0.61
CA VAL A 127 12.94 10.11 0.24
C VAL A 127 14.37 9.75 0.63
N ASN A 128 14.59 8.50 1.01
CA ASN A 128 15.93 8.01 1.34
C ASN A 128 16.73 7.64 0.08
N ASP A 129 16.05 7.09 -0.90
CA ASP A 129 16.64 6.74 -2.19
C ASP A 129 16.25 7.77 -3.26
N THR A 130 17.22 8.49 -3.74
CA THR A 130 17.07 9.55 -4.75
C THR A 130 17.48 9.10 -6.15
N THR A 131 17.49 7.79 -6.40
CA THR A 131 17.88 7.24 -7.72
C THR A 131 16.97 7.77 -8.83
N TRP A 132 15.66 7.84 -8.57
CA TRP A 132 14.66 8.31 -9.53
C TRP A 132 13.93 9.56 -9.06
N ILE A 133 13.28 9.49 -7.91
CA ILE A 133 12.55 10.61 -7.33
C ILE A 133 13.38 11.27 -6.23
N HIS A 134 13.35 12.59 -6.12
CA HIS A 134 14.11 13.31 -5.09
C HIS A 134 13.28 13.65 -3.84
N TYR A 135 11.97 13.53 -3.95
CA TYR A 135 10.97 13.72 -2.91
C TYR A 135 9.69 12.99 -3.31
N ASP A 136 8.84 12.68 -2.35
CA ASP A 136 7.48 12.22 -2.62
C ASP A 136 6.50 13.39 -2.44
N ILE A 137 5.60 13.59 -3.40
CA ILE A 137 4.64 14.71 -3.39
C ILE A 137 3.28 14.16 -2.97
N VAL A 138 2.86 14.48 -1.76
CA VAL A 138 1.63 13.98 -1.15
C VAL A 138 0.64 15.11 -0.88
N GLY A 139 -0.61 14.77 -0.59
CA GLY A 139 -1.63 15.75 -0.25
C GLY A 139 -1.28 16.56 1.01
N SER A 140 -1.57 17.87 1.00
CA SER A 140 -1.25 18.80 2.08
C SER A 140 -1.97 18.51 3.40
N HIS A 141 -3.03 17.70 3.38
CA HIS A 141 -3.77 17.30 4.58
C HIS A 141 -3.13 16.09 5.32
N LEU A 142 -2.15 15.40 4.74
CA LEU A 142 -1.49 14.25 5.38
C LEU A 142 -0.98 14.55 6.81
N PRO A 143 -0.41 15.72 7.12
CA PRO A 143 0.02 16.08 8.46
C PRO A 143 -1.08 16.16 9.52
N ASN A 144 -2.33 16.25 9.12
CA ASN A 144 -3.47 16.29 10.04
C ASN A 144 -3.70 14.96 10.79
N TYR A 145 -3.02 13.88 10.37
CA TYR A 145 -3.21 12.53 10.89
C TYR A 145 -1.99 12.03 11.65
N ASP A 146 -2.26 11.31 12.73
CA ASP A 146 -1.25 10.73 13.61
C ASP A 146 -1.12 9.22 13.40
N PHE A 147 -2.18 8.57 12.92
CA PHE A 147 -2.22 7.14 12.65
C PHE A 147 -2.82 6.86 11.27
N MET A 148 -2.23 5.91 10.52
CA MET A 148 -2.79 5.49 9.25
C MET A 148 -3.08 3.98 9.23
N ILE A 149 -4.30 3.62 8.90
CA ILE A 149 -4.65 2.28 8.44
C ILE A 149 -4.62 2.30 6.91
N ASN A 150 -3.57 1.74 6.33
CA ASN A 150 -3.48 1.57 4.88
C ASN A 150 -4.31 0.35 4.50
N LEU A 151 -5.58 0.57 4.15
CA LEU A 151 -6.56 -0.45 3.79
C LEU A 151 -6.65 -0.57 2.27
N ALA A 152 -5.96 -1.52 1.72
CA ALA A 152 -5.89 -1.74 0.29
C ALA A 152 -6.82 -2.88 -0.16
N HIS A 153 -7.43 -2.70 -1.32
CA HIS A 153 -8.01 -3.76 -2.11
C HIS A 153 -6.89 -4.39 -2.95
N PHE A 154 -6.57 -5.67 -2.73
CA PHE A 154 -5.53 -6.36 -3.50
C PHE A 154 -6.10 -6.87 -4.84
N LYS A 155 -5.43 -6.57 -5.95
CA LYS A 155 -5.87 -6.90 -7.32
C LYS A 155 -4.74 -6.67 -8.33
N GLY A 156 -5.02 -6.95 -9.61
CA GLY A 156 -4.13 -6.58 -10.71
C GLY A 156 -4.02 -5.06 -10.92
N HIS A 157 -3.00 -4.67 -11.66
CA HIS A 157 -2.80 -3.28 -12.05
C HIS A 157 -2.12 -3.18 -13.42
N GLN A 158 -2.64 -2.32 -14.30
CA GLN A 158 -2.18 -2.22 -15.70
C GLN A 158 -0.71 -1.81 -15.83
N MET A 159 -0.19 -0.97 -14.94
CA MET A 159 1.19 -0.49 -14.97
C MET A 159 2.08 -1.20 -13.93
N GLY A 160 1.61 -1.36 -12.70
CA GLY A 160 2.42 -1.91 -11.60
C GLY A 160 2.35 -3.44 -11.45
N GLY A 161 1.61 -4.15 -12.32
CA GLY A 161 1.40 -5.60 -12.19
C GLY A 161 0.30 -5.94 -11.19
N PHE A 162 0.43 -5.49 -9.94
CA PHE A 162 -0.58 -5.59 -8.90
C PHE A 162 -0.77 -4.27 -8.14
N GLY A 163 -1.83 -4.19 -7.38
CA GLY A 163 -2.09 -3.12 -6.43
C GLY A 163 -2.38 -3.70 -5.06
N GLY A 164 -1.48 -3.46 -4.13
CA GLY A 164 -1.57 -3.80 -2.71
C GLY A 164 -1.23 -2.60 -1.85
N VAL A 165 -0.76 -2.85 -0.62
CA VAL A 165 -0.48 -1.76 0.34
C VAL A 165 0.72 -0.90 -0.06
N LEU A 166 1.73 -1.43 -0.76
CA LEU A 166 2.84 -0.63 -1.28
C LEU A 166 2.34 0.41 -2.28
N LYS A 167 1.49 0.00 -3.22
CA LYS A 167 0.88 0.94 -4.18
C LYS A 167 -0.08 1.92 -3.50
N ASN A 168 -0.85 1.47 -2.52
CA ASN A 168 -1.79 2.33 -1.81
C ASN A 168 -1.07 3.36 -0.94
N ALA A 169 0.09 3.03 -0.37
CA ALA A 169 0.94 3.97 0.36
C ALA A 169 1.62 4.99 -0.58
N SER A 170 2.09 4.56 -1.76
CA SER A 170 2.76 5.43 -2.72
C SER A 170 1.76 6.21 -3.58
N ILE A 171 1.30 5.61 -4.68
CA ILE A 171 0.38 6.23 -5.65
C ILE A 171 -0.93 6.69 -4.98
N GLY A 172 -1.42 5.94 -3.97
CA GLY A 172 -2.67 6.26 -3.29
C GLY A 172 -2.61 7.53 -2.44
N VAL A 173 -1.48 7.83 -1.83
CA VAL A 173 -1.26 9.01 -0.96
C VAL A 173 -0.68 10.19 -1.72
N ALA A 174 -0.01 9.94 -2.85
CA ALA A 174 0.52 10.99 -3.71
C ALA A 174 -0.59 11.92 -4.22
N SER A 175 -0.31 13.22 -4.30
CA SER A 175 -1.17 14.20 -4.99
C SER A 175 -1.28 13.90 -6.48
N SER A 176 -2.16 14.59 -7.21
CA SER A 176 -2.24 14.43 -8.67
C SER A 176 -0.86 14.65 -9.35
N GLY A 177 -0.13 15.70 -8.98
CA GLY A 177 1.23 15.95 -9.47
C GLY A 177 2.21 14.87 -9.02
N GLY A 178 2.11 14.43 -7.77
CA GLY A 178 2.92 13.36 -7.21
C GLY A 178 2.76 12.02 -7.93
N LYS A 179 1.52 11.68 -8.32
CA LYS A 179 1.26 10.49 -9.13
C LYS A 179 2.02 10.54 -10.46
N LEU A 180 1.99 11.67 -11.16
CA LEU A 180 2.74 11.85 -12.42
C LEU A 180 4.25 11.75 -12.18
N TYR A 181 4.73 12.34 -11.09
CA TYR A 181 6.14 12.34 -10.73
C TYR A 181 6.66 10.92 -10.47
N ILE A 182 5.92 10.10 -9.71
CA ILE A 182 6.25 8.69 -9.48
C ILE A 182 6.19 7.89 -10.79
N HIS A 183 5.12 8.05 -11.59
CA HIS A 183 4.96 7.31 -12.85
C HIS A 183 5.98 7.67 -13.91
N SER A 184 6.54 8.88 -13.85
CA SER A 184 7.60 9.35 -14.75
C SER A 184 9.02 9.09 -14.24
N ALA A 185 9.17 8.38 -13.11
CA ALA A 185 10.45 8.22 -12.42
C ALA A 185 11.17 9.55 -12.19
N GLY A 186 10.44 10.55 -11.69
CA GLY A 186 10.99 11.85 -11.32
C GLY A 186 11.11 12.86 -12.47
N GLU A 187 10.64 12.53 -13.67
CA GLU A 187 10.82 13.43 -14.83
C GLU A 187 9.90 14.66 -14.79
N THR A 188 8.61 14.46 -14.42
CA THR A 188 7.61 15.54 -14.52
C THR A 188 6.41 15.33 -13.57
N THR A 189 5.82 16.45 -13.16
CA THR A 189 4.56 16.50 -12.38
C THR A 189 3.35 16.92 -13.24
N GLU A 190 3.53 17.13 -14.55
CA GLU A 190 2.52 17.79 -15.38
C GLU A 190 1.85 16.89 -16.41
N LYS A 191 2.51 15.80 -16.82
CA LYS A 191 2.04 14.95 -17.93
C LYS A 191 2.49 13.51 -17.79
N TRP A 192 1.77 12.61 -18.45
CA TRP A 192 2.18 11.23 -18.62
C TRP A 192 3.35 11.12 -19.60
N THR A 193 4.37 10.37 -19.24
CA THR A 193 5.53 10.07 -20.08
C THR A 193 5.70 8.56 -20.23
N LYS A 194 6.45 8.17 -21.27
CA LYS A 194 6.89 6.78 -21.40
C LYS A 194 8.11 6.60 -20.49
N THR A 195 7.97 5.77 -19.48
CA THR A 195 8.99 5.50 -18.47
C THR A 195 9.43 4.04 -18.54
N ASP A 196 10.66 3.77 -18.18
CA ASP A 196 11.14 2.41 -17.95
C ASP A 196 10.30 1.74 -16.86
N GLN A 197 9.97 0.45 -17.05
CA GLN A 197 9.07 -0.27 -16.16
C GLN A 197 9.64 -0.37 -14.74
N ASP A 198 10.90 -0.76 -14.62
CA ASP A 198 11.53 -0.97 -13.32
C ASP A 198 11.80 0.37 -12.62
N ALA A 199 12.18 1.43 -13.36
CA ALA A 199 12.32 2.77 -12.82
C ALA A 199 11.01 3.29 -12.19
N PHE A 200 9.87 3.03 -12.80
CA PHE A 200 8.56 3.34 -12.22
C PHE A 200 8.28 2.53 -10.94
N LEU A 201 8.55 1.23 -10.94
CA LEU A 201 8.33 0.36 -9.77
C LEU A 201 9.25 0.71 -8.61
N GLU A 202 10.50 1.07 -8.89
CA GLU A 202 11.47 1.55 -7.89
C GLU A 202 11.06 2.90 -7.31
N SER A 203 10.57 3.83 -8.15
CA SER A 203 10.00 5.10 -7.69
C SER A 203 8.80 4.90 -6.79
N MET A 204 7.94 3.93 -7.10
CA MET A 204 6.78 3.57 -6.29
C MET A 204 7.21 3.00 -4.92
N ALA A 205 8.25 2.18 -4.88
CA ALA A 205 8.81 1.64 -3.63
C ALA A 205 9.43 2.75 -2.76
N ALA A 206 10.17 3.70 -3.37
CA ALA A 206 10.76 4.83 -2.66
C ALA A 206 9.69 5.78 -2.09
N ALA A 207 8.62 6.06 -2.82
CA ALA A 207 7.47 6.84 -2.34
C ALA A 207 6.73 6.14 -1.20
N ALA A 208 6.50 4.81 -1.30
CA ALA A 208 5.90 4.03 -0.21
C ALA A 208 6.75 4.09 1.06
N GLN A 209 8.09 4.04 0.93
CA GLN A 209 9.01 4.21 2.05
C GLN A 209 8.93 5.61 2.67
N ALA A 210 8.81 6.66 1.86
CA ALA A 210 8.68 8.03 2.37
C ALA A 210 7.43 8.20 3.25
N VAL A 211 6.29 7.68 2.81
CA VAL A 211 5.04 7.69 3.59
C VAL A 211 5.17 6.84 4.86
N HIS A 212 5.75 5.64 4.77
CA HIS A 212 6.03 4.79 5.93
C HIS A 212 6.89 5.54 6.96
N ASN A 213 8.02 6.10 6.53
CA ASN A 213 8.95 6.82 7.40
C ASN A 213 8.29 8.06 8.03
N TYR A 214 7.40 8.74 7.30
CA TYR A 214 6.64 9.85 7.84
C TYR A 214 5.77 9.41 9.03
N PHE A 215 5.08 8.27 8.92
CA PHE A 215 4.25 7.73 10.01
C PHE A 215 5.03 6.93 11.07
N LYS A 216 6.33 6.69 10.90
CA LYS A 216 7.19 6.10 11.95
C LYS A 216 7.95 7.14 12.77
N GLN A 217 7.61 8.42 12.64
CA GLN A 217 8.10 9.48 13.53
C GLN A 217 7.43 9.39 14.90
N GLU A 218 8.00 10.05 15.91
CA GLU A 218 7.46 10.07 17.25
C GLU A 218 5.99 10.56 17.27
N GLY A 219 5.14 9.81 17.95
CA GLY A 219 3.71 10.10 18.09
C GLY A 219 2.84 9.69 16.90
N LYS A 220 3.42 9.09 15.85
CA LYS A 220 2.69 8.59 14.68
C LYS A 220 2.89 7.10 14.47
N ASP A 221 1.97 6.43 13.78
CA ASP A 221 2.16 5.05 13.34
C ASP A 221 1.33 4.70 12.09
N ILE A 222 1.67 3.59 11.43
CA ILE A 222 0.98 3.06 10.26
C ILE A 222 0.91 1.54 10.31
N VAL A 223 -0.26 1.01 9.95
CA VAL A 223 -0.50 -0.42 9.77
C VAL A 223 -1.11 -0.70 8.40
N TYR A 224 -1.04 -1.94 7.96
CA TYR A 224 -1.35 -2.33 6.59
C TYR A 224 -2.33 -3.49 6.57
N ILE A 225 -3.34 -3.40 5.71
CA ILE A 225 -4.35 -4.44 5.48
C ILE A 225 -4.60 -4.58 3.98
N ASN A 226 -4.53 -5.81 3.45
CA ASN A 226 -4.96 -6.17 2.11
C ASN A 226 -6.24 -7.00 2.19
N VAL A 227 -7.25 -6.61 1.44
CA VAL A 227 -8.46 -7.42 1.23
C VAL A 227 -8.38 -8.04 -0.17
N MET A 228 -8.35 -9.37 -0.23
CA MET A 228 -8.21 -10.16 -1.46
C MET A 228 -9.59 -10.68 -1.89
N ASN A 229 -10.47 -9.77 -2.31
CA ASN A 229 -11.79 -10.07 -2.84
C ASN A 229 -12.00 -9.41 -4.21
N ASN A 230 -12.85 -9.98 -5.04
CA ASN A 230 -13.15 -9.44 -6.38
C ASN A 230 -11.88 -9.05 -7.17
N MET A 231 -10.88 -9.90 -7.14
CA MET A 231 -9.53 -9.63 -7.68
C MET A 231 -9.53 -9.65 -9.19
N SER A 232 -9.85 -8.53 -9.82
CA SER A 232 -9.69 -8.33 -11.27
C SER A 232 -8.21 -8.16 -11.64
N VAL A 233 -7.88 -8.42 -12.91
CA VAL A 233 -6.58 -8.05 -13.52
C VAL A 233 -6.41 -6.53 -13.63
N ASP A 234 -7.50 -5.78 -13.52
CA ASP A 234 -7.52 -4.32 -13.55
C ASP A 234 -7.72 -3.73 -12.15
N CYS A 235 -7.24 -2.51 -11.97
CA CYS A 235 -7.40 -1.83 -10.68
C CYS A 235 -8.72 -1.05 -10.58
N ASP A 236 -9.07 -0.63 -9.36
CA ASP A 236 -10.25 0.22 -9.08
C ASP A 236 -10.21 1.56 -9.82
N CYS A 237 -9.06 1.94 -10.37
CA CYS A 237 -8.91 3.12 -11.21
C CYS A 237 -9.40 2.91 -12.66
N ASN A 238 -9.75 1.69 -13.05
CA ASN A 238 -10.41 1.41 -14.32
C ASN A 238 -11.92 1.53 -14.16
N GLY A 239 -12.56 2.42 -14.94
CA GLY A 239 -14.00 2.61 -14.91
C GLY A 239 -14.81 1.48 -15.56
N ASN A 240 -14.15 0.53 -16.25
CA ASN A 240 -14.77 -0.65 -16.84
C ASN A 240 -13.78 -1.83 -16.75
N PRO A 241 -13.46 -2.30 -15.53
CA PRO A 241 -12.49 -3.37 -15.32
C PRO A 241 -13.00 -4.71 -15.87
N ALA A 242 -12.07 -5.61 -16.16
CA ALA A 242 -12.39 -7.00 -16.43
C ALA A 242 -13.08 -7.64 -15.22
N SER A 243 -13.94 -8.62 -15.45
CA SER A 243 -14.52 -9.41 -14.37
C SER A 243 -13.42 -10.17 -13.62
N PRO A 244 -13.51 -10.30 -12.29
CA PRO A 244 -12.63 -11.19 -11.54
C PRO A 244 -12.78 -12.63 -12.03
N GLU A 245 -11.65 -13.30 -12.26
CA GLU A 245 -11.61 -14.72 -12.59
C GLU A 245 -11.08 -15.57 -11.43
N LEU A 246 -10.35 -14.96 -10.51
CA LEU A 246 -9.85 -15.57 -9.29
C LEU A 246 -10.85 -15.37 -8.14
N LEU A 247 -11.18 -16.46 -7.44
CA LEU A 247 -12.06 -16.39 -6.26
C LEU A 247 -11.41 -15.62 -5.10
N ASP A 248 -12.26 -15.15 -4.21
CA ASP A 248 -11.87 -14.43 -3.00
C ASP A 248 -10.96 -15.30 -2.12
N MET A 249 -9.86 -14.73 -1.61
CA MET A 249 -8.89 -15.47 -0.82
C MET A 249 -8.91 -15.15 0.67
N GLY A 250 -9.32 -13.92 1.05
CA GLY A 250 -9.38 -13.53 2.46
C GLY A 250 -8.85 -12.12 2.72
N ILE A 251 -8.51 -11.88 3.98
CA ILE A 251 -7.95 -10.62 4.45
C ILE A 251 -6.60 -10.91 5.12
N LEU A 252 -5.60 -10.09 4.81
CA LEU A 252 -4.28 -10.16 5.43
C LEU A 252 -3.92 -8.82 6.07
N ALA A 253 -3.17 -8.85 7.18
CA ALA A 253 -2.70 -7.65 7.87
C ALA A 253 -1.29 -7.82 8.42
N SER A 254 -0.50 -6.75 8.40
CA SER A 254 0.85 -6.70 8.97
C SER A 254 1.23 -5.26 9.34
N THR A 255 2.23 -5.12 10.18
CA THR A 255 2.94 -3.85 10.38
C THR A 255 4.08 -3.66 9.37
N ASP A 256 4.38 -4.68 8.57
CA ASP A 256 5.39 -4.69 7.51
C ASP A 256 4.70 -4.77 6.13
N PRO A 257 4.76 -3.70 5.31
CA PRO A 257 4.07 -3.68 4.02
C PRO A 257 4.71 -4.60 2.98
N VAL A 258 6.01 -4.87 3.08
CA VAL A 258 6.74 -5.76 2.16
C VAL A 258 6.32 -7.21 2.41
N ALA A 259 6.33 -7.64 3.69
CA ALA A 259 5.86 -8.94 4.10
C ALA A 259 4.40 -9.19 3.69
N LEU A 260 3.56 -8.17 3.85
CA LEU A 260 2.13 -8.26 3.54
C LEU A 260 1.87 -8.45 2.05
N ASP A 261 2.44 -7.58 1.20
CA ASP A 261 2.25 -7.71 -0.25
C ASP A 261 2.89 -9.01 -0.78
N LYS A 262 4.05 -9.42 -0.21
CA LYS A 262 4.67 -10.72 -0.53
C LYS A 262 3.76 -11.90 -0.20
N ALA A 263 3.14 -11.91 0.98
CA ALA A 263 2.23 -12.97 1.38
C ALA A 263 1.00 -13.06 0.45
N CYS A 264 0.43 -11.92 0.06
CA CYS A 264 -0.67 -11.89 -0.92
C CYS A 264 -0.25 -12.45 -2.28
N LEU A 265 0.93 -12.07 -2.78
CA LEU A 265 1.48 -12.58 -4.03
C LEU A 265 1.73 -14.09 -3.96
N ASP A 266 2.28 -14.60 -2.86
CA ASP A 266 2.52 -16.03 -2.67
C ASP A 266 1.21 -16.84 -2.66
N LEU A 267 0.14 -16.30 -2.06
CA LEU A 267 -1.18 -16.92 -2.13
C LEU A 267 -1.67 -17.00 -3.58
N VAL A 268 -1.55 -15.94 -4.37
CA VAL A 268 -1.93 -15.93 -5.79
C VAL A 268 -1.08 -16.91 -6.60
N PHE A 269 0.25 -16.87 -6.47
CA PHE A 269 1.16 -17.73 -7.24
C PHE A 269 1.06 -19.21 -6.88
N SER A 270 0.70 -19.55 -5.64
CA SER A 270 0.54 -20.93 -5.19
C SER A 270 -0.86 -21.51 -5.45
N HIS A 271 -1.81 -20.65 -5.85
CA HIS A 271 -3.19 -21.06 -6.05
C HIS A 271 -3.33 -21.92 -7.31
N GLN A 272 -3.92 -23.09 -7.17
CA GLN A 272 -4.02 -24.05 -8.30
C GLN A 272 -5.22 -23.78 -9.22
N GLY A 273 -6.15 -22.92 -8.76
CA GLY A 273 -7.39 -22.68 -9.49
C GLY A 273 -8.34 -23.89 -9.48
N GLY A 274 -9.40 -23.78 -10.29
CA GLY A 274 -10.41 -24.81 -10.41
C GLY A 274 -11.54 -24.40 -11.36
N ASP A 275 -12.69 -25.07 -11.25
CA ASP A 275 -13.86 -24.70 -12.05
C ASP A 275 -14.41 -23.35 -11.58
N GLY A 276 -14.37 -22.35 -12.45
CA GLY A 276 -14.76 -20.98 -12.14
C GLY A 276 -13.77 -20.20 -11.27
N ASP A 277 -12.53 -20.69 -11.15
CA ASP A 277 -11.47 -20.10 -10.33
C ASP A 277 -10.13 -20.14 -11.07
N ASN A 278 -9.71 -19.02 -11.64
CA ASN A 278 -8.57 -18.95 -12.55
C ASN A 278 -7.57 -17.85 -12.14
N PRO A 279 -6.41 -18.23 -11.55
CA PRO A 279 -5.37 -17.28 -11.16
C PRO A 279 -4.52 -16.79 -12.34
N GLU A 280 -4.47 -17.51 -13.47
CA GLU A 280 -3.52 -17.27 -14.57
C GLU A 280 -3.55 -15.84 -15.12
N PRO A 281 -4.72 -15.19 -15.37
CA PRO A 281 -4.72 -13.84 -15.91
C PRO A 281 -4.09 -12.81 -14.95
N LEU A 282 -4.27 -13.00 -13.63
CA LEU A 282 -3.66 -12.15 -12.63
C LEU A 282 -2.14 -12.42 -12.52
N ILE A 283 -1.73 -13.68 -12.52
CA ILE A 283 -0.32 -14.09 -12.55
C ILE A 283 0.40 -13.52 -13.77
N GLU A 284 -0.20 -13.64 -14.96
CA GLU A 284 0.34 -13.08 -16.19
C GLU A 284 0.49 -11.56 -16.12
N ARG A 285 -0.51 -10.85 -15.56
CA ARG A 285 -0.45 -9.41 -15.36
C ARG A 285 0.71 -9.03 -14.43
N ILE A 286 0.89 -9.73 -13.32
CA ILE A 286 1.97 -9.50 -12.36
C ILE A 286 3.33 -9.71 -13.04
N ASN A 287 3.49 -10.83 -13.74
CA ASN A 287 4.75 -11.19 -14.40
C ASN A 287 5.11 -10.25 -15.57
N THR A 288 4.16 -9.94 -16.45
CA THR A 288 4.40 -9.08 -17.62
C THR A 288 4.68 -7.63 -17.27
N ARG A 289 4.34 -7.21 -16.04
CA ARG A 289 4.59 -5.88 -15.50
C ARG A 289 5.69 -5.86 -14.44
N HIS A 290 6.45 -6.94 -14.29
CA HIS A 290 7.51 -7.09 -13.29
C HIS A 290 7.04 -6.78 -11.87
N GLY A 291 5.76 -7.09 -11.53
CA GLY A 291 5.14 -6.64 -10.28
C GLY A 291 5.93 -7.01 -9.01
N MET A 292 6.62 -8.15 -9.01
CA MET A 292 7.50 -8.56 -7.90
C MET A 292 8.64 -7.59 -7.64
N HIS A 293 9.12 -6.87 -8.66
CA HIS A 293 10.24 -5.93 -8.52
C HIS A 293 9.95 -4.81 -7.52
N THR A 294 8.71 -4.35 -7.39
CA THR A 294 8.33 -3.38 -6.36
C THR A 294 8.58 -3.90 -4.94
N VAL A 295 8.24 -5.18 -4.68
CA VAL A 295 8.43 -5.82 -3.36
C VAL A 295 9.93 -6.03 -3.08
N GLU A 296 10.67 -6.52 -4.07
CA GLU A 296 12.12 -6.74 -3.98
C GLU A 296 12.88 -5.43 -3.74
N TYR A 297 12.49 -4.38 -4.45
CA TYR A 297 13.12 -3.08 -4.28
C TYR A 297 12.74 -2.42 -2.95
N ALA A 298 11.50 -2.54 -2.49
CA ALA A 298 11.08 -2.06 -1.19
C ALA A 298 11.86 -2.75 -0.04
N GLU A 299 12.13 -4.06 -0.14
CA GLU A 299 13.02 -4.77 0.80
C GLU A 299 14.46 -4.25 0.71
N LYS A 300 15.00 -4.06 -0.51
CA LYS A 300 16.33 -3.48 -0.73
C LYS A 300 16.48 -2.10 -0.09
N LEU A 301 15.43 -1.29 -0.10
CA LEU A 301 15.38 0.01 0.59
C LEU A 301 15.27 -0.09 2.11
N GLY A 302 15.03 -1.28 2.66
CA GLY A 302 14.85 -1.51 4.09
C GLY A 302 13.47 -1.07 4.60
N LEU A 303 12.45 -1.03 3.74
CA LEU A 303 11.07 -0.72 4.13
C LEU A 303 10.43 -1.86 4.95
N GLY A 304 10.86 -3.09 4.70
CA GLY A 304 10.40 -4.31 5.36
C GLY A 304 11.17 -5.51 4.88
N THR A 305 10.62 -6.71 5.06
CA THR A 305 11.25 -7.97 4.63
C THR A 305 10.27 -8.89 3.92
N GLN A 306 10.74 -9.64 2.93
CA GLN A 306 9.98 -10.70 2.28
C GLN A 306 9.85 -11.98 3.13
N ASN A 307 10.61 -12.08 4.22
CA ASN A 307 10.52 -13.19 5.16
C ASN A 307 9.39 -12.98 6.14
N TYR A 308 8.39 -13.85 6.12
CA TYR A 308 7.22 -13.70 7.00
C TYR A 308 6.73 -15.02 7.59
N ASN A 309 6.02 -14.92 8.72
CA ASN A 309 5.20 -15.98 9.29
C ASN A 309 3.74 -15.70 8.96
N LEU A 310 3.09 -16.60 8.23
CA LEU A 310 1.64 -16.50 8.01
C LEU A 310 0.91 -17.11 9.21
N ILE A 311 0.11 -16.31 9.89
CA ILE A 311 -0.59 -16.66 11.13
C ILE A 311 -2.10 -16.59 10.84
N SER A 312 -2.77 -17.76 10.74
CA SER A 312 -4.24 -17.79 10.65
C SER A 312 -4.87 -17.37 11.97
N ILE A 313 -5.95 -16.59 11.87
CA ILE A 313 -6.81 -16.19 13.00
C ILE A 313 -8.22 -16.80 12.88
N ASP A 314 -8.42 -17.75 11.91
CA ASP A 314 -9.67 -18.51 11.74
C ASP A 314 -9.91 -19.48 12.88
#